data_4e5cc74625b52674e568aefa82aa7705
#
_entry.id   4e5cc74625b52674e568aefa82aa7705
#
_cell.length_a   1.000
_cell.length_b   1.000
_cell.length_c   1.000
_cell.angle_alpha   90.00
_cell.angle_beta   90.00
_cell.angle_gamma   90.00
#
_symmetry.space_group_name_H-M   'P 1'
#
loop_
_entity.id
_entity.type
_entity.pdbx_description
1 polymer ?
#
loop_
_entity_poly.entity_id
_entity_poly.type
_entity_poly.pdbx_seq_one_letter_code
_entity_poly.pdbx_strand_id
1 'polypeptide(L)'
;VSRTHAVLTRYDDGSWSITDIGSRGAVTLNGEPVQMAAVNYGDTISLGGVDMVLAPVTQSELEEQLASRTRPAHQSSPALTLFLLTVFQLLTTLQLWMGAEAETAQTVVLSFLGLLAVGWLLFAVLRMMHRSGYEVETLAFFLSTLGFAVIASDNPANLTKQLICLLGGIVI
;
A
#
# COMPACT_ATOMS: atom_id res chain seq x y z
N VAL A 1 -27.68 2.27 6.04
CA VAL A 1 -27.57 0.81 5.87
C VAL A 1 -26.87 0.26 7.10
N SER A 2 -27.40 -0.80 7.72
CA SER A 2 -26.74 -1.49 8.83
C SER A 2 -25.49 -2.23 8.34
N ARG A 3 -24.49 -2.48 9.22
CA ARG A 3 -23.27 -3.25 8.86
C ARG A 3 -23.60 -4.65 8.33
N THR A 4 -24.63 -5.29 8.86
CA THR A 4 -25.20 -6.53 8.37
C THR A 4 -26.70 -6.30 8.24
N HIS A 5 -27.25 -6.31 7.03
CA HIS A 5 -28.61 -5.91 6.74
C HIS A 5 -29.46 -7.11 6.35
N ALA A 6 -28.92 -7.94 5.46
CA ALA A 6 -29.55 -9.15 4.99
C ALA A 6 -28.49 -10.21 4.66
N VAL A 7 -28.91 -11.44 4.57
CA VAL A 7 -28.09 -12.57 4.13
C VAL A 7 -28.65 -13.09 2.82
N LEU A 8 -27.80 -13.14 1.80
CA LEU A 8 -28.07 -13.80 0.54
C LEU A 8 -27.45 -15.18 0.57
N THR A 9 -28.25 -16.24 0.50
CA THR A 9 -27.81 -17.63 0.58
C THR A 9 -27.98 -18.29 -0.79
N ARG A 10 -26.93 -18.97 -1.22
CA ARG A 10 -27.01 -19.86 -2.39
C ARG A 10 -27.10 -21.30 -1.91
N TYR A 11 -28.04 -22.04 -2.46
CA TYR A 11 -28.22 -23.46 -2.18
C TYR A 11 -27.46 -24.33 -3.20
N ASP A 12 -27.28 -25.60 -2.86
CA ASP A 12 -26.56 -26.57 -3.72
C ASP A 12 -27.31 -26.87 -5.04
N ASP A 13 -28.62 -26.65 -5.06
CA ASP A 13 -29.47 -26.76 -6.28
C ASP A 13 -29.34 -25.54 -7.20
N GLY A 14 -28.53 -24.53 -6.81
CA GLY A 14 -28.33 -23.31 -7.57
C GLY A 14 -29.35 -22.22 -7.30
N SER A 15 -30.36 -22.46 -6.47
CA SER A 15 -31.34 -21.45 -6.06
C SER A 15 -30.74 -20.43 -5.07
N TRP A 16 -31.36 -19.26 -5.00
CA TRP A 16 -30.95 -18.19 -4.10
C TRP A 16 -32.11 -17.80 -3.19
N SER A 17 -31.79 -17.45 -1.95
CA SER A 17 -32.76 -16.80 -1.05
C SER A 17 -32.14 -15.60 -0.35
N ILE A 18 -32.97 -14.62 -0.05
CA ILE A 18 -32.62 -13.48 0.78
C ILE A 18 -33.38 -13.56 2.10
N THR A 19 -32.67 -13.24 3.20
CA THR A 19 -33.25 -13.20 4.55
C THR A 19 -32.88 -11.87 5.21
N ASP A 20 -33.88 -11.15 5.70
CA ASP A 20 -33.68 -9.97 6.56
C ASP A 20 -33.28 -10.43 7.96
N ILE A 21 -32.18 -9.93 8.48
CA ILE A 21 -31.66 -10.27 9.82
C ILE A 21 -32.02 -9.23 10.89
N GLY A 22 -33.10 -8.49 10.70
CA GLY A 22 -33.63 -7.52 11.66
C GLY A 22 -32.98 -6.15 11.56
N SER A 23 -32.74 -5.69 10.35
CA SER A 23 -32.22 -4.35 10.07
C SER A 23 -33.28 -3.27 10.34
N ARG A 24 -32.82 -2.02 10.63
CA ARG A 24 -33.72 -0.86 10.82
C ARG A 24 -34.44 -0.40 9.51
N GLY A 25 -34.03 -0.92 8.36
CA GLY A 25 -34.64 -0.65 7.05
C GLY A 25 -35.07 -1.97 6.43
N ALA A 26 -36.34 -2.11 6.09
CA ALA A 26 -36.89 -3.33 5.50
C ALA A 26 -36.11 -3.74 4.23
N VAL A 27 -35.89 -5.05 4.08
CA VAL A 27 -35.46 -5.64 2.82
C VAL A 27 -36.67 -5.71 1.91
N THR A 28 -36.57 -5.18 0.70
CA THR A 28 -37.62 -5.34 -0.29
C THR A 28 -37.14 -6.14 -1.48
N LEU A 29 -38.00 -7.00 -2.00
CA LEU A 29 -37.79 -7.74 -3.23
C LEU A 29 -38.84 -7.29 -4.26
N ASN A 30 -38.40 -6.75 -5.38
CA ASN A 30 -39.27 -6.17 -6.42
C ASN A 30 -40.26 -5.12 -5.87
N GLY A 31 -39.84 -4.37 -4.85
CA GLY A 31 -40.62 -3.33 -4.19
C GLY A 31 -41.51 -3.82 -3.04
N GLU A 32 -41.65 -5.12 -2.80
CA GLU A 32 -42.41 -5.68 -1.69
C GLU A 32 -41.51 -6.00 -0.50
N PRO A 33 -41.86 -5.64 0.75
CA PRO A 33 -41.06 -5.96 1.92
C PRO A 33 -41.11 -7.46 2.23
N VAL A 34 -39.95 -8.06 2.44
CA VAL A 34 -39.80 -9.49 2.68
C VAL A 34 -38.92 -9.76 3.90
N GLN A 35 -39.27 -10.79 4.70
CA GLN A 35 -38.43 -11.30 5.74
C GLN A 35 -37.52 -12.43 5.22
N MET A 36 -38.08 -13.28 4.36
CA MET A 36 -37.36 -14.34 3.67
C MET A 36 -38.06 -14.61 2.33
N ALA A 37 -37.32 -14.59 1.24
CA ALA A 37 -37.87 -14.87 -0.08
C ALA A 37 -36.82 -15.54 -0.97
N ALA A 38 -37.30 -16.36 -1.92
CA ALA A 38 -36.47 -16.87 -3.01
C ALA A 38 -36.17 -15.73 -3.98
N VAL A 39 -34.99 -15.67 -4.51
CA VAL A 39 -34.53 -14.65 -5.44
C VAL A 39 -34.16 -15.28 -6.76
N ASN A 40 -34.67 -14.75 -7.84
CA ASN A 40 -34.36 -15.18 -9.19
C ASN A 40 -33.42 -14.16 -9.88
N TYR A 41 -32.78 -14.58 -10.95
CA TYR A 41 -32.03 -13.65 -11.80
C TYR A 41 -32.97 -12.61 -12.42
N GLY A 42 -32.58 -11.36 -12.32
CA GLY A 42 -33.39 -10.20 -12.75
C GLY A 42 -34.22 -9.56 -11.66
N ASP A 43 -34.33 -10.19 -10.47
CA ASP A 43 -35.05 -9.59 -9.35
C ASP A 43 -34.25 -8.40 -8.77
N THR A 44 -35.01 -7.36 -8.39
CA THR A 44 -34.46 -6.17 -7.73
C THR A 44 -34.59 -6.29 -6.22
N ILE A 45 -33.44 -6.30 -5.53
CA ILE A 45 -33.35 -6.31 -4.07
C ILE A 45 -33.01 -4.90 -3.61
N SER A 46 -33.85 -4.31 -2.74
CA SER A 46 -33.52 -3.02 -2.13
C SER A 46 -33.16 -3.16 -0.65
N LEU A 47 -31.99 -2.66 -0.28
CA LEU A 47 -31.44 -2.69 1.07
C LEU A 47 -31.21 -1.26 1.58
N GLY A 48 -32.13 -0.75 2.40
CA GLY A 48 -31.97 0.58 2.99
C GLY A 48 -31.82 1.71 1.96
N GLY A 49 -32.53 1.62 0.84
CA GLY A 49 -32.51 2.61 -0.25
C GLY A 49 -31.43 2.39 -1.31
N VAL A 50 -30.73 1.25 -1.27
CA VAL A 50 -29.79 0.83 -2.32
C VAL A 50 -30.39 -0.35 -3.08
N ASP A 51 -30.60 -0.18 -4.37
CA ASP A 51 -31.14 -1.21 -5.25
C ASP A 51 -30.01 -2.03 -5.87
N MET A 52 -30.18 -3.34 -5.84
CA MET A 52 -29.25 -4.34 -6.42
C MET A 52 -30.05 -5.33 -7.25
N VAL A 53 -29.47 -5.78 -8.35
CA VAL A 53 -30.07 -6.80 -9.21
C VAL A 53 -29.19 -8.03 -9.22
N LEU A 54 -29.79 -9.21 -9.04
CA LEU A 54 -29.09 -10.46 -9.20
C LEU A 54 -29.01 -10.80 -10.68
N ALA A 55 -27.82 -10.71 -11.26
CA ALA A 55 -27.58 -11.00 -12.67
C ALA A 55 -26.69 -12.23 -12.84
N PRO A 56 -26.94 -13.10 -13.85
CA PRO A 56 -25.98 -14.12 -14.21
C PRO A 56 -24.73 -13.46 -14.77
N VAL A 57 -23.56 -13.86 -14.26
CA VAL A 57 -22.28 -13.40 -14.79
C VAL A 57 -21.84 -14.36 -15.89
N THR A 58 -21.58 -13.82 -17.06
CA THR A 58 -21.03 -14.59 -18.18
C THR A 58 -19.59 -15.03 -17.84
N GLN A 59 -19.14 -16.18 -18.33
CA GLN A 59 -17.76 -16.64 -18.07
C GLN A 59 -16.70 -15.61 -18.49
N SER A 60 -16.93 -14.92 -19.62
CA SER A 60 -16.05 -13.82 -20.07
C SER A 60 -15.98 -12.66 -19.11
N GLU A 61 -17.10 -12.27 -18.49
CA GLU A 61 -17.13 -11.20 -17.47
C GLU A 61 -16.46 -11.65 -16.17
N LEU A 62 -16.64 -12.91 -15.80
CA LEU A 62 -15.95 -13.48 -14.63
C LEU A 62 -14.43 -13.50 -14.84
N GLU A 63 -13.98 -13.94 -16.03
CA GLU A 63 -12.56 -13.92 -16.39
C GLU A 63 -12.00 -12.49 -16.42
N GLU A 64 -12.74 -11.54 -16.93
CA GLU A 64 -12.34 -10.11 -16.96
C GLU A 64 -12.26 -9.51 -15.55
N GLN A 65 -13.21 -9.85 -14.67
CA GLN A 65 -13.18 -9.45 -13.26
C GLN A 65 -12.02 -10.12 -12.50
N LEU A 66 -11.77 -11.40 -12.74
CA LEU A 66 -10.63 -12.10 -12.17
C LEU A 66 -9.31 -11.53 -12.71
N ALA A 67 -9.21 -11.25 -13.99
CA ALA A 67 -8.05 -10.63 -14.61
C ALA A 67 -7.81 -9.21 -14.07
N SER A 68 -8.86 -8.44 -13.79
CA SER A 68 -8.73 -7.10 -13.20
C SER A 68 -8.31 -7.15 -11.73
N ARG A 69 -8.73 -8.15 -10.97
CA ARG A 69 -8.30 -8.39 -9.58
C ARG A 69 -6.88 -8.96 -9.48
N THR A 70 -6.48 -9.75 -10.46
CA THR A 70 -5.14 -10.36 -10.53
C THR A 70 -4.15 -9.51 -11.33
N ARG A 71 -4.58 -8.40 -11.95
CA ARG A 71 -3.62 -7.44 -12.49
C ARG A 71 -2.73 -6.97 -11.35
N PRO A 72 -1.45 -7.36 -11.31
CA PRO A 72 -0.55 -6.78 -10.33
C PRO A 72 -0.58 -5.27 -10.61
N ALA A 73 -0.85 -4.47 -9.57
CA ALA A 73 -0.58 -3.04 -9.63
C ALA A 73 0.81 -2.93 -10.25
N HIS A 74 0.98 -2.05 -11.25
CA HIS A 74 2.24 -1.90 -11.98
C HIS A 74 3.36 -1.68 -10.96
N GLN A 75 3.95 -2.78 -10.49
CA GLN A 75 5.07 -2.74 -9.55
C GLN A 75 6.26 -2.19 -10.34
N SER A 76 6.57 -0.92 -10.07
CA SER A 76 7.86 -0.37 -10.47
C SER A 76 8.94 -1.32 -9.99
N SER A 77 9.92 -1.65 -10.83
CA SER A 77 10.95 -2.57 -10.41
C SER A 77 11.64 -2.01 -9.15
N PRO A 78 11.75 -2.77 -8.06
CA PRO A 78 12.34 -2.27 -6.81
C PRO A 78 13.76 -1.74 -7.01
N ALA A 79 14.48 -2.28 -7.98
CA ALA A 79 15.81 -1.83 -8.35
C ALA A 79 15.82 -0.43 -8.99
N LEU A 80 14.77 -0.09 -9.78
CA LEU A 80 14.66 1.24 -10.39
C LEU A 80 14.39 2.32 -9.34
N THR A 81 13.48 2.05 -8.40
CA THR A 81 13.18 3.00 -7.31
C THR A 81 14.38 3.23 -6.40
N LEU A 82 15.12 2.16 -6.08
CA LEU A 82 16.36 2.28 -5.32
C LEU A 82 17.46 3.03 -6.08
N PHE A 83 17.56 2.80 -7.39
CA PHE A 83 18.50 3.53 -8.25
C PHE A 83 18.17 5.04 -8.28
N LEU A 84 16.89 5.40 -8.45
CA LEU A 84 16.47 6.81 -8.42
C LEU A 84 16.74 7.45 -7.06
N LEU A 85 16.50 6.72 -5.97
CA LEU A 85 16.85 7.17 -4.62
C LEU A 85 18.37 7.39 -4.48
N THR A 86 19.19 6.49 -5.01
CA THR A 86 20.65 6.63 -5.01
C THR A 86 21.10 7.89 -5.76
N VAL A 87 20.53 8.15 -6.94
CA VAL A 87 20.82 9.38 -7.71
C VAL A 87 20.45 10.61 -6.89
N PHE A 88 19.28 10.60 -6.27
CA PHE A 88 18.82 11.71 -5.41
C PHE A 88 19.78 11.93 -4.23
N GLN A 89 20.19 10.85 -3.53
CA GLN A 89 21.15 10.93 -2.41
C GLN A 89 22.51 11.47 -2.84
N LEU A 90 23.02 11.05 -4.02
CA LEU A 90 24.29 11.54 -4.54
C LEU A 90 24.22 13.04 -4.92
N LEU A 91 23.12 13.48 -5.55
CA LEU A 91 22.93 14.89 -5.88
C LEU A 91 22.82 15.76 -4.60
N THR A 92 22.08 15.28 -3.61
CA THR A 92 21.97 15.97 -2.31
C THR A 92 23.32 16.03 -1.60
N THR A 93 24.09 14.93 -1.62
CA THR A 93 25.44 14.91 -1.04
C THR A 93 26.37 15.91 -1.74
N LEU A 94 26.33 15.93 -3.07
CA LEU A 94 27.14 16.88 -3.85
C LEU A 94 26.80 18.33 -3.53
N GLN A 95 25.51 18.65 -3.47
CA GLN A 95 25.04 19.99 -3.14
C GLN A 95 25.51 20.44 -1.75
N LEU A 96 25.33 19.57 -0.75
CA LEU A 96 25.75 19.85 0.62
C LEU A 96 27.26 19.94 0.76
N TRP A 97 28.02 19.09 0.06
CA TRP A 97 29.48 19.14 0.05
C TRP A 97 30.02 20.46 -0.52
N MET A 98 29.39 20.97 -1.59
CA MET A 98 29.77 22.25 -2.19
C MET A 98 29.50 23.45 -1.26
N GLY A 99 28.52 23.34 -0.36
CA GLY A 99 28.17 24.38 0.61
C GLY A 99 28.80 24.21 1.98
N ALA A 100 29.43 23.07 2.26
CA ALA A 100 29.99 22.77 3.57
C ALA A 100 31.39 23.38 3.75
N GLU A 101 31.73 23.74 4.99
CA GLU A 101 33.09 24.09 5.36
C GLU A 101 34.01 22.87 5.27
N ALA A 102 35.29 23.08 4.97
CA ALA A 102 36.26 22.01 4.73
C ALA A 102 36.33 21.00 5.88
N GLU A 103 36.12 21.46 7.13
CA GLU A 103 36.20 20.62 8.34
C GLU A 103 34.94 19.71 8.47
N THR A 104 33.78 20.14 8.00
CA THR A 104 32.50 19.39 8.09
C THR A 104 32.18 18.60 6.83
N ALA A 105 32.75 18.97 5.69
CA ALA A 105 32.53 18.35 4.38
C ALA A 105 32.73 16.82 4.41
N GLN A 106 33.78 16.35 5.08
CA GLN A 106 34.06 14.92 5.20
C GLN A 106 32.99 14.20 6.00
N THR A 107 32.50 14.78 7.09
CA THR A 107 31.41 14.19 7.90
C THR A 107 30.12 14.10 7.11
N VAL A 108 29.77 15.09 6.31
CA VAL A 108 28.61 15.08 5.43
C VAL A 108 28.72 13.93 4.44
N VAL A 109 29.81 13.87 3.68
CA VAL A 109 30.02 12.82 2.67
C VAL A 109 29.98 11.42 3.28
N LEU A 110 30.68 11.17 4.38
CA LEU A 110 30.71 9.86 5.03
C LEU A 110 29.34 9.44 5.56
N SER A 111 28.55 10.37 6.11
CA SER A 111 27.21 10.09 6.64
C SER A 111 26.24 9.71 5.52
N PHE A 112 26.25 10.42 4.40
CA PHE A 112 25.41 10.10 3.24
C PHE A 112 25.85 8.81 2.53
N LEU A 113 27.15 8.55 2.42
CA LEU A 113 27.64 7.25 1.92
C LEU A 113 27.23 6.10 2.84
N GLY A 114 27.25 6.32 4.15
CA GLY A 114 26.72 5.36 5.14
C GLY A 114 25.25 5.09 4.94
N LEU A 115 24.41 6.14 4.77
CA LEU A 115 22.99 6.02 4.50
C LEU A 115 22.71 5.23 3.21
N LEU A 116 23.47 5.52 2.16
CA LEU A 116 23.38 4.83 0.87
C LEU A 116 23.76 3.35 1.01
N ALA A 117 24.88 3.06 1.67
CA ALA A 117 25.34 1.68 1.89
C ALA A 117 24.32 0.85 2.66
N VAL A 118 23.71 1.42 3.71
CA VAL A 118 22.67 0.77 4.51
C VAL A 118 21.43 0.48 3.65
N GLY A 119 21.00 1.40 2.79
CA GLY A 119 19.88 1.19 1.87
C GLY A 119 20.11 0.02 0.91
N TRP A 120 21.29 -0.06 0.29
CA TRP A 120 21.64 -1.17 -0.60
C TRP A 120 21.82 -2.49 0.13
N LEU A 121 22.38 -2.48 1.33
CA LEU A 121 22.55 -3.66 2.15
C LEU A 121 21.18 -4.23 2.56
N LEU A 122 20.27 -3.37 3.02
CA LEU A 122 18.91 -3.78 3.36
C LEU A 122 18.17 -4.35 2.15
N PHE A 123 18.31 -3.71 0.99
CA PHE A 123 17.75 -4.23 -0.26
C PHE A 123 18.28 -5.63 -0.59
N ALA A 124 19.59 -5.84 -0.46
CA ALA A 124 20.21 -7.15 -0.72
C ALA A 124 19.68 -8.22 0.25
N VAL A 125 19.56 -7.90 1.55
CA VAL A 125 19.01 -8.80 2.56
C VAL A 125 17.57 -9.16 2.28
N LEU A 126 16.70 -8.18 2.00
CA LEU A 126 15.28 -8.41 1.71
C LEU A 126 15.08 -9.20 0.42
N ARG A 127 15.92 -8.97 -0.59
CA ARG A 127 15.93 -9.78 -1.82
C ARG A 127 16.33 -11.22 -1.57
N MET A 128 17.29 -11.47 -0.69
CA MET A 128 17.68 -12.81 -0.24
C MET A 128 16.52 -13.53 0.48
N MET A 129 15.70 -12.77 1.22
CA MET A 129 14.49 -13.28 1.88
C MET A 129 13.29 -13.46 0.94
N HIS A 130 13.47 -13.29 -0.37
CA HIS A 130 12.40 -13.39 -1.40
C HIS A 130 11.22 -12.43 -1.17
N ARG A 131 11.42 -11.29 -0.50
CA ARG A 131 10.41 -10.24 -0.38
C ARG A 131 10.27 -9.49 -1.71
N SER A 132 9.03 -9.32 -2.17
CA SER A 132 8.71 -8.67 -3.45
C SER A 132 8.42 -7.17 -3.34
N GLY A 133 8.08 -6.65 -2.15
CA GLY A 133 7.78 -5.24 -1.92
C GLY A 133 8.94 -4.51 -1.24
N TYR A 134 9.37 -3.37 -1.77
CA TYR A 134 10.43 -2.50 -1.21
C TYR A 134 10.01 -1.02 -1.19
N GLU A 135 8.73 -0.77 -1.33
CA GLU A 135 8.20 0.60 -1.50
C GLU A 135 8.26 1.40 -0.20
N VAL A 136 7.92 0.75 0.92
CA VAL A 136 7.91 1.38 2.24
C VAL A 136 9.33 1.72 2.69
N GLU A 137 10.27 0.80 2.49
CA GLU A 137 11.67 0.98 2.80
C GLU A 137 12.28 2.12 1.96
N THR A 138 11.98 2.17 0.66
CA THR A 138 12.44 3.26 -0.22
C THR A 138 11.91 4.62 0.26
N LEU A 139 10.64 4.70 0.64
CA LEU A 139 10.05 5.92 1.18
C LEU A 139 10.70 6.32 2.51
N ALA A 140 10.97 5.36 3.40
CA ALA A 140 11.65 5.60 4.66
C ALA A 140 13.07 6.15 4.44
N PHE A 141 13.84 5.58 3.51
CA PHE A 141 15.16 6.09 3.15
C PHE A 141 15.12 7.46 2.47
N PHE A 142 14.10 7.72 1.64
CA PHE A 142 13.88 9.05 1.07
C PHE A 142 13.64 10.10 2.16
N LEU A 143 12.74 9.84 3.10
CA LEU A 143 12.48 10.73 4.24
C LEU A 143 13.71 10.90 5.14
N SER A 144 14.45 9.81 5.37
CA SER A 144 15.73 9.87 6.10
C SER A 144 16.75 10.76 5.39
N THR A 145 16.83 10.69 4.06
CA THR A 145 17.70 11.56 3.26
C THR A 145 17.37 13.04 3.45
N LEU A 146 16.09 13.39 3.45
CA LEU A 146 15.65 14.76 3.73
C LEU A 146 16.01 15.20 5.15
N GLY A 147 15.79 14.33 6.15
CA GLY A 147 16.20 14.59 7.53
C GLY A 147 17.71 14.82 7.67
N PHE A 148 18.52 14.00 7.00
CA PHE A 148 19.99 14.16 6.95
C PHE A 148 20.38 15.47 6.28
N ALA A 149 19.71 15.86 5.20
CA ALA A 149 19.98 17.12 4.51
C ALA A 149 19.72 18.34 5.42
N VAL A 150 18.62 18.33 6.18
CA VAL A 150 18.32 19.39 7.16
C VAL A 150 19.39 19.44 8.24
N ILE A 151 19.76 18.32 8.83
CA ILE A 151 20.80 18.25 9.88
C ILE A 151 22.16 18.67 9.34
N ALA A 152 22.50 18.29 8.12
CA ALA A 152 23.75 18.69 7.48
C ALA A 152 23.85 20.21 7.28
N SER A 153 22.73 20.87 7.05
CA SER A 153 22.67 22.33 6.86
C SER A 153 22.68 23.10 8.18
N ASP A 154 22.11 22.53 9.25
CA ASP A 154 21.99 23.19 10.56
C ASP A 154 23.14 22.84 11.51
N ASN A 155 23.38 21.53 11.71
CA ASN A 155 24.44 21.06 12.61
C ASN A 155 25.07 19.74 12.12
N PRO A 156 26.06 19.81 11.23
CA PRO A 156 26.71 18.62 10.64
C PRO A 156 27.31 17.64 11.66
N ALA A 157 27.71 18.10 12.84
CA ALA A 157 28.28 17.25 13.88
C ALA A 157 27.29 16.18 14.42
N ASN A 158 25.98 16.40 14.26
CA ASN A 158 24.95 15.47 14.68
C ASN A 158 24.62 14.38 13.65
N LEU A 159 25.14 14.48 12.42
CA LEU A 159 24.90 13.48 11.37
C LEU A 159 25.29 12.07 11.76
N THR A 160 26.43 11.90 12.42
CA THR A 160 26.91 10.59 12.88
C THR A 160 25.95 9.98 13.91
N LYS A 161 25.43 10.78 14.84
CA LYS A 161 24.42 10.32 15.81
C LYS A 161 23.13 9.89 15.12
N GLN A 162 22.68 10.67 14.14
CA GLN A 162 21.49 10.35 13.36
C GLN A 162 21.65 9.05 12.57
N LEU A 163 22.83 8.80 11.99
CA LEU A 163 23.14 7.53 11.31
C LEU A 163 23.05 6.35 12.28
N ILE A 164 23.60 6.48 13.48
CA ILE A 164 23.53 5.45 14.52
C ILE A 164 22.09 5.18 14.94
N CYS A 165 21.26 6.23 15.12
CA CYS A 165 19.84 6.08 15.45
C CYS A 165 19.07 5.35 14.33
N LEU A 166 19.36 5.68 13.08
CA LEU A 166 18.74 5.01 11.93
C LEU A 166 19.11 3.52 11.89
N LEU A 167 20.39 3.18 12.09
CA LEU A 167 20.84 1.79 12.17
C LEU A 167 20.15 1.04 13.31
N GLY A 168 20.03 1.67 14.49
CA GLY A 168 19.29 1.11 15.61
C GLY A 168 17.83 0.84 15.29
N GLY A 169 17.16 1.74 14.56
CA GLY A 169 15.77 1.57 14.14
C GLY A 169 15.53 0.47 13.08
N ILE A 170 16.56 0.12 12.31
CA ILE A 170 16.45 -0.97 11.32
C ILE A 170 16.60 -2.35 11.99
N VAL A 171 17.32 -2.44 13.12
CA VAL A 171 17.61 -3.71 13.81
C VAL A 171 16.46 -4.14 14.73
N ILE A 172 15.58 -3.22 15.14
CA ILE A 172 14.41 -3.48 15.99
C ILE A 172 13.22 -3.93 15.12
#